data_4b7d81a2c48df40bd859994a57de2961
#
_entry.id   4b7d81a2c48df40bd859994a57de2961
#
_cell.length_a   1.000
_cell.length_b   1.000
_cell.length_c   1.000
_cell.angle_alpha   90.00
_cell.angle_beta   90.00
_cell.angle_gamma   90.00
#
_symmetry.space_group_name_H-M   'P 1'
#
loop_
_entity.id
_entity.type
_entity.pdbx_description
1 polymer ?
#
loop_
_entity_poly.entity_id
_entity_poly.type
_entity_poly.pdbx_seq_one_letter_code
_entity_poly.pdbx_strand_id
1 'polypeptide(L)'
;GGEGERIPAWCRRVVQDEETKIFSAQVWQPKKPYEFKKKAFKPTKSPLLIYECHVGMGQDAEKVGTYREFTENVLPRVVKAGYNCIQVMAIQEHPYYGSFGYHVSSFFAPSSRFGTPDELKELIDTAHKNGIAVIMDIVHSHAVKNEMEGLGNLCGDPCQYFYQGG
;
A
#
# COMPACT_ATOMS: atom_id res chain seq x y z
N GLY A 1 -18.21 -14.75 21.10
CA GLY A 1 -16.96 -14.50 20.42
C GLY A 1 -16.07 -15.73 20.50
N GLY A 2 -15.39 -16.06 19.39
CA GLY A 2 -14.41 -17.13 19.36
C GLY A 2 -13.11 -16.70 20.04
N GLU A 3 -12.35 -17.66 20.52
CA GLU A 3 -10.97 -17.45 20.95
C GLU A 3 -10.04 -17.71 19.75
N GLY A 4 -9.18 -16.76 19.42
CA GLY A 4 -8.20 -16.90 18.34
C GLY A 4 -7.47 -15.61 18.06
N GLU A 5 -6.24 -15.74 17.57
CA GLU A 5 -5.47 -14.59 17.13
C GLU A 5 -6.02 -14.05 15.81
N ARG A 6 -6.18 -12.74 15.72
CA ARG A 6 -6.67 -12.03 14.53
C ARG A 6 -5.91 -10.74 14.34
N ILE A 7 -5.66 -10.37 13.10
CA ILE A 7 -5.18 -9.04 12.76
C ILE A 7 -6.36 -8.07 12.85
N PRO A 8 -6.26 -6.99 13.64
CA PRO A 8 -7.33 -6.00 13.73
C PRO A 8 -7.64 -5.39 12.36
N ALA A 9 -8.92 -5.28 11.98
CA ALA A 9 -9.35 -4.75 10.69
C ALA A 9 -8.82 -3.32 10.42
N TRP A 10 -8.59 -2.54 11.47
CA TRP A 10 -8.10 -1.15 11.43
C TRP A 10 -6.58 -1.04 11.61
N CYS A 11 -5.85 -2.14 11.50
CA CYS A 11 -4.41 -2.15 11.63
C CYS A 11 -3.76 -1.30 10.55
N ARG A 12 -2.77 -0.49 10.92
CA ARG A 12 -2.07 0.43 10.01
C ARG A 12 -0.72 -0.09 9.54
N ARG A 13 -0.26 -1.17 10.12
CA ARG A 13 0.97 -1.86 9.76
C ARG A 13 0.80 -3.34 10.01
N VAL A 14 1.04 -4.14 8.99
CA VAL A 14 1.09 -5.60 9.06
C VAL A 14 2.39 -6.04 8.43
N VAL A 15 3.08 -6.97 9.06
CA VAL A 15 4.33 -7.54 8.57
C VAL A 15 4.22 -9.06 8.51
N GLN A 16 4.84 -9.65 7.52
CA GLN A 16 4.98 -11.10 7.42
C GLN A 16 6.36 -11.52 7.90
N ASP A 17 6.40 -12.50 8.79
CA ASP A 17 7.65 -13.13 9.18
C ASP A 17 8.23 -13.94 8.01
N GLU A 18 9.53 -13.83 7.77
CA GLU A 18 10.17 -14.43 6.59
C GLU A 18 10.28 -15.95 6.67
N GLU A 19 10.39 -16.50 7.87
CA GLU A 19 10.54 -17.95 8.10
C GLU A 19 9.19 -18.64 8.22
N THR A 20 8.36 -18.16 9.13
CA THR A 20 7.06 -18.78 9.44
C THR A 20 5.96 -18.42 8.48
N LYS A 21 6.12 -17.33 7.71
CA LYS A 21 5.12 -16.71 6.83
C LYS A 21 3.86 -16.21 7.57
N ILE A 22 3.90 -16.16 8.89
CA ILE A 22 2.79 -15.66 9.71
C ILE A 22 2.75 -14.13 9.62
N PHE A 23 1.56 -13.59 9.46
CA PHE A 23 1.31 -12.15 9.50
C PHE A 23 1.06 -11.68 10.92
N SER A 24 1.63 -10.54 11.27
CA SER A 24 1.47 -9.91 12.58
C SER A 24 1.14 -8.43 12.45
N ALA A 25 0.16 -7.97 13.23
CA ALA A 25 -0.10 -6.55 13.39
C ALA A 25 1.06 -5.91 14.15
N GLN A 26 1.54 -4.78 13.66
CA GLN A 26 2.65 -4.05 14.27
C GLN A 26 2.22 -2.61 14.58
N VAL A 27 2.52 -2.16 15.80
CA VAL A 27 2.33 -0.75 16.15
C VAL A 27 3.42 0.08 15.47
N TRP A 28 3.00 0.98 14.58
CA TRP A 28 3.90 1.92 13.93
C TRP A 28 3.93 3.25 14.69
N GLN A 29 4.91 3.37 15.57
CA GLN A 29 5.09 4.56 16.42
C GLN A 29 6.57 4.94 16.46
N PRO A 30 7.11 5.54 15.38
CA PRO A 30 8.51 5.93 15.35
C PRO A 30 8.77 7.05 16.37
N LYS A 31 9.99 7.08 16.95
CA LYS A 31 10.41 8.13 17.90
C LYS A 31 10.28 9.53 17.31
N LYS A 32 10.48 9.66 15.99
CA LYS A 32 10.29 10.89 15.24
C LYS A 32 9.29 10.59 14.09
N PRO A 33 8.02 10.98 14.23
CA PRO A 33 7.02 10.83 13.19
C PRO A 33 7.44 11.52 11.89
N TYR A 34 7.07 10.96 10.74
CA TYR A 34 7.32 11.60 9.46
C TYR A 34 6.52 12.91 9.35
N GLU A 35 7.21 14.00 9.04
CA GLU A 35 6.61 15.29 8.78
C GLU A 35 6.68 15.62 7.30
N PHE A 36 5.52 15.85 6.68
CA PHE A 36 5.45 16.27 5.28
C PHE A 36 6.09 17.64 5.12
N LYS A 37 7.08 17.74 4.24
CA LYS A 37 7.79 18.99 3.91
C LYS A 37 6.96 19.85 2.98
N LYS A 38 6.17 19.24 2.07
CA LYS A 38 5.23 19.93 1.20
C LYS A 38 3.84 19.99 1.85
N LYS A 39 3.64 20.90 2.79
CA LYS A 39 2.40 21.01 3.60
C LYS A 39 1.16 21.42 2.81
N ALA A 40 1.31 22.11 1.68
CA ALA A 40 0.20 22.61 0.87
C ALA A 40 0.42 22.25 -0.60
N PHE A 41 0.15 21.00 -0.95
CA PHE A 41 0.13 20.59 -2.35
C PHE A 41 -1.23 20.97 -2.98
N LYS A 42 -1.17 21.59 -4.16
CA LYS A 42 -2.32 21.84 -5.00
C LYS A 42 -2.08 21.18 -6.35
N PRO A 43 -2.95 20.26 -6.78
CA PRO A 43 -2.86 19.67 -8.11
C PRO A 43 -2.87 20.76 -9.18
N THR A 44 -2.24 20.50 -10.31
CA THR A 44 -2.31 21.38 -11.48
C THR A 44 -3.75 21.52 -11.97
N LYS A 45 -4.07 22.68 -12.56
CA LYS A 45 -5.34 22.89 -13.26
C LYS A 45 -5.30 22.39 -14.73
N SER A 46 -4.11 22.03 -15.21
CA SER A 46 -3.94 21.42 -16.53
C SER A 46 -4.51 20.00 -16.57
N PRO A 47 -4.79 19.46 -17.76
CA PRO A 47 -5.16 18.06 -17.90
C PRO A 47 -4.13 17.16 -17.19
N LEU A 48 -4.61 16.11 -16.53
CA LEU A 48 -3.75 15.15 -15.87
C LEU A 48 -3.09 14.26 -16.94
N LEU A 49 -1.76 14.22 -16.90
CA LEU A 49 -0.95 13.24 -17.59
C LEU A 49 -0.52 12.21 -16.54
N ILE A 50 -1.21 11.09 -16.52
CA ILE A 50 -1.11 10.09 -15.47
C ILE A 50 -0.11 9.00 -15.89
N TYR A 51 0.85 8.74 -15.04
CA TYR A 51 1.72 7.56 -15.12
C TYR A 51 1.22 6.51 -14.13
N GLU A 52 0.63 5.44 -14.63
CA GLU A 52 0.24 4.29 -13.80
C GLU A 52 1.47 3.43 -13.50
N CYS A 53 1.65 3.04 -12.26
CA CYS A 53 2.86 2.37 -11.81
C CYS A 53 2.59 1.36 -10.68
N HIS A 54 3.38 0.29 -10.69
CA HIS A 54 3.46 -0.68 -9.60
C HIS A 54 4.80 -0.52 -8.88
N VAL A 55 4.80 -0.20 -7.58
CA VAL A 55 6.03 0.08 -6.82
C VAL A 55 7.03 -1.06 -6.91
N GLY A 56 6.56 -2.29 -6.73
CA GLY A 56 7.43 -3.48 -6.74
C GLY A 56 8.01 -3.85 -8.10
N MET A 57 7.41 -3.37 -9.20
CA MET A 57 7.80 -3.73 -10.58
C MET A 57 8.32 -2.54 -11.39
N GLY A 58 8.44 -1.37 -10.79
CA GLY A 58 8.76 -0.12 -11.49
C GLY A 58 10.24 0.04 -11.90
N GLN A 59 11.09 -0.95 -11.68
CA GLN A 59 12.53 -0.88 -11.97
C GLN A 59 13.05 -2.15 -12.63
N ASP A 60 14.24 -2.05 -13.26
CA ASP A 60 14.83 -3.13 -14.05
C ASP A 60 15.51 -4.23 -13.21
N ALA A 61 15.70 -4.00 -11.90
CA ALA A 61 16.33 -4.99 -11.02
C ALA A 61 15.41 -6.21 -10.82
N GLU A 62 15.98 -7.42 -10.93
CA GLU A 62 15.26 -8.69 -10.74
C GLU A 62 14.91 -8.96 -9.25
N LYS A 63 14.19 -8.02 -8.65
CA LYS A 63 13.70 -8.08 -7.28
C LYS A 63 12.44 -7.24 -7.12
N VAL A 64 11.73 -7.44 -6.03
CA VAL A 64 10.63 -6.54 -5.65
C VAL A 64 11.20 -5.18 -5.27
N GLY A 65 10.76 -4.12 -5.95
CA GLY A 65 11.16 -2.75 -5.67
C GLY A 65 10.56 -2.22 -4.37
N THR A 66 11.20 -1.20 -3.80
CA THR A 66 10.74 -0.55 -2.56
C THR A 66 10.20 0.85 -2.82
N TYR A 67 9.45 1.41 -1.85
CA TYR A 67 9.01 2.81 -1.90
C TYR A 67 10.19 3.77 -2.08
N ARG A 68 11.30 3.52 -1.39
CA ARG A 68 12.51 4.33 -1.47
C ARG A 68 13.15 4.25 -2.85
N GLU A 69 13.35 3.05 -3.38
CA GLU A 69 13.91 2.86 -4.72
C GLU A 69 13.04 3.48 -5.80
N PHE A 70 11.72 3.39 -5.67
CA PHE A 70 10.80 4.08 -6.57
C PHE A 70 11.00 5.60 -6.52
N THR A 71 11.09 6.15 -5.32
CA THR A 71 11.31 7.58 -5.10
C THR A 71 12.62 8.07 -5.71
N GLU A 72 13.69 7.28 -5.58
CA GLU A 72 15.04 7.66 -6.03
C GLU A 72 15.26 7.41 -7.52
N ASN A 73 14.71 6.33 -8.08
CA ASN A 73 15.06 5.87 -9.43
C ASN A 73 13.93 6.07 -10.46
N VAL A 74 12.67 5.90 -10.06
CA VAL A 74 11.53 5.94 -11.00
C VAL A 74 10.92 7.34 -11.06
N LEU A 75 10.62 7.94 -9.91
CA LEU A 75 9.98 9.25 -9.83
C LEU A 75 10.71 10.35 -10.63
N PRO A 76 12.06 10.45 -10.63
CA PRO A 76 12.76 11.43 -11.45
C PRO A 76 12.56 11.23 -12.95
N ARG A 77 12.42 9.98 -13.42
CA ARG A 77 12.11 9.68 -14.81
C ARG A 77 10.70 10.13 -15.19
N VAL A 78 9.73 9.89 -14.30
CA VAL A 78 8.34 10.32 -14.48
C VAL A 78 8.27 11.85 -14.61
N VAL A 79 8.97 12.57 -13.73
CA VAL A 79 9.07 14.04 -13.78
C VAL A 79 9.70 14.50 -15.10
N LYS A 80 10.84 13.91 -15.49
CA LYS A 80 11.53 14.24 -16.74
C LYS A 80 10.69 13.97 -17.99
N ALA A 81 9.84 12.96 -17.94
CA ALA A 81 8.93 12.61 -19.04
C ALA A 81 7.72 13.55 -19.15
N GLY A 82 7.53 14.48 -18.20
CA GLY A 82 6.49 15.49 -18.25
C GLY A 82 5.15 15.06 -17.68
N TYR A 83 5.07 13.93 -16.99
CA TYR A 83 3.86 13.55 -16.24
C TYR A 83 3.64 14.49 -15.05
N ASN A 84 2.38 14.72 -14.71
CA ASN A 84 2.01 15.55 -13.55
C ASN A 84 1.18 14.80 -12.50
N CYS A 85 0.99 13.50 -12.71
CA CYS A 85 0.31 12.60 -11.77
C CYS A 85 0.91 11.20 -11.87
N ILE A 86 1.02 10.52 -10.73
CA ILE A 86 1.22 9.07 -10.68
C ILE A 86 -0.04 8.41 -10.12
N GLN A 87 -0.44 7.29 -10.70
CA GLN A 87 -1.44 6.39 -10.14
C GLN A 87 -0.73 5.14 -9.63
N VAL A 88 -0.69 4.99 -8.32
CA VAL A 88 -0.03 3.86 -7.67
C VAL A 88 -1.00 2.70 -7.59
N MET A 89 -0.70 1.61 -8.32
CA MET A 89 -1.48 0.38 -8.30
C MET A 89 -1.50 -0.19 -6.88
N ALA A 90 -2.65 -0.71 -6.51
CA ALA A 90 -3.04 -1.37 -5.26
C ALA A 90 -1.90 -1.66 -4.26
N ILE A 91 -1.66 -0.74 -3.32
CA ILE A 91 -0.59 -0.85 -2.30
C ILE A 91 -1.11 -1.20 -0.91
N GLN A 92 -2.41 -1.47 -0.76
CA GLN A 92 -2.93 -2.01 0.50
C GLN A 92 -2.27 -3.37 0.78
N GLU A 93 -2.12 -3.73 2.06
CA GLU A 93 -1.47 -4.99 2.43
C GLU A 93 -2.20 -6.19 1.82
N HIS A 94 -1.43 -7.11 1.25
CA HIS A 94 -1.91 -8.29 0.56
C HIS A 94 -0.95 -9.46 0.79
N PRO A 95 -1.45 -10.71 0.99
CA PRO A 95 -0.61 -11.84 1.33
C PRO A 95 0.14 -12.42 0.11
N TYR A 96 -0.42 -12.27 -1.08
CA TYR A 96 0.10 -12.86 -2.31
C TYR A 96 0.60 -11.79 -3.28
N TYR A 97 1.91 -11.75 -3.50
CA TYR A 97 2.54 -10.77 -4.41
C TYR A 97 1.99 -10.83 -5.85
N GLY A 98 1.73 -12.03 -6.36
CA GLY A 98 1.17 -12.22 -7.70
C GLY A 98 -0.25 -11.67 -7.90
N SER A 99 -0.92 -11.24 -6.83
CA SER A 99 -2.18 -10.49 -6.95
C SER A 99 -1.97 -9.02 -7.33
N PHE A 100 -0.72 -8.55 -7.36
CA PHE A 100 -0.35 -7.14 -7.58
C PHE A 100 -1.01 -6.15 -6.62
N GLY A 101 -1.45 -6.62 -5.43
CA GLY A 101 -2.17 -5.85 -4.43
C GLY A 101 -3.69 -5.86 -4.56
N TYR A 102 -4.24 -6.60 -5.53
CA TYR A 102 -5.69 -6.66 -5.75
C TYR A 102 -6.43 -7.70 -4.88
N HIS A 103 -5.73 -8.50 -4.08
CA HIS A 103 -6.30 -9.38 -3.05
C HIS A 103 -5.96 -8.85 -1.65
N VAL A 104 -6.69 -7.85 -1.20
CA VAL A 104 -6.41 -7.09 0.02
C VAL A 104 -6.69 -7.92 1.26
N SER A 105 -5.75 -7.93 2.20
CA SER A 105 -5.92 -8.50 3.56
C SER A 105 -6.11 -7.42 4.63
N SER A 106 -5.48 -6.27 4.50
CA SER A 106 -5.58 -5.16 5.47
C SER A 106 -5.76 -3.84 4.76
N PHE A 107 -6.97 -3.28 4.84
CA PHE A 107 -7.39 -2.10 4.07
C PHE A 107 -6.73 -0.79 4.51
N PHE A 108 -6.26 -0.70 5.75
CA PHE A 108 -5.70 0.52 6.33
C PHE A 108 -4.18 0.46 6.50
N ALA A 109 -3.56 -0.65 6.11
CA ALA A 109 -2.12 -0.84 6.14
C ALA A 109 -1.54 -0.77 4.72
N PRO A 110 -0.50 0.04 4.47
CA PRO A 110 0.26 -0.07 3.23
C PRO A 110 1.07 -1.35 3.23
N SER A 111 1.27 -1.94 2.06
CA SER A 111 2.04 -3.17 1.93
C SER A 111 3.44 -3.02 2.53
N SER A 112 3.76 -3.87 3.49
CA SER A 112 5.07 -3.92 4.14
C SER A 112 6.16 -4.49 3.22
N ARG A 113 5.76 -5.16 2.17
CA ARG A 113 6.64 -5.73 1.14
C ARG A 113 7.49 -4.68 0.44
N PHE A 114 6.96 -3.47 0.30
CA PHE A 114 7.65 -2.37 -0.39
C PHE A 114 8.37 -1.42 0.56
N GLY A 115 8.29 -1.64 1.87
CA GLY A 115 8.97 -0.83 2.87
C GLY A 115 8.08 -0.39 4.03
N THR A 116 8.47 0.71 4.66
CA THR A 116 7.79 1.26 5.83
C THR A 116 6.71 2.27 5.45
N PRO A 117 5.74 2.55 6.36
CA PRO A 117 4.78 3.63 6.16
C PRO A 117 5.44 5.00 5.94
N ASP A 118 6.56 5.28 6.59
CA ASP A 118 7.27 6.55 6.44
C ASP A 118 7.96 6.67 5.08
N GLU A 119 8.44 5.57 4.51
CA GLU A 119 8.99 5.55 3.15
C GLU A 119 7.90 5.81 2.10
N LEU A 120 6.67 5.32 2.30
CA LEU A 120 5.54 5.68 1.45
C LEU A 120 5.18 7.17 1.57
N LYS A 121 5.18 7.72 2.78
CA LYS A 121 4.97 9.17 3.01
C LYS A 121 6.06 10.00 2.33
N GLU A 122 7.31 9.55 2.37
CA GLU A 122 8.43 10.20 1.69
C GLU A 122 8.25 10.20 0.16
N LEU A 123 7.79 9.09 -0.41
CA LEU A 123 7.44 9.00 -1.83
C LEU A 123 6.39 10.05 -2.21
N ILE A 124 5.29 10.11 -1.46
CA ILE A 124 4.20 11.08 -1.69
C ILE A 124 4.70 12.52 -1.55
N ASP A 125 5.46 12.81 -0.50
CA ASP A 125 6.01 14.13 -0.24
C ASP A 125 6.98 14.58 -1.35
N THR A 126 7.81 13.66 -1.83
CA THR A 126 8.75 13.92 -2.91
C THR A 126 8.02 14.12 -4.25
N ALA A 127 6.97 13.34 -4.53
CA ALA A 127 6.11 13.57 -5.67
C ALA A 127 5.49 14.98 -5.63
N HIS A 128 4.90 15.35 -4.51
CA HIS A 128 4.29 16.66 -4.29
C HIS A 128 5.30 17.83 -4.44
N LYS A 129 6.53 17.67 -3.97
CA LYS A 129 7.60 18.67 -4.17
C LYS A 129 7.92 18.90 -5.64
N ASN A 130 7.81 17.87 -6.46
CA ASN A 130 8.03 17.92 -7.90
C ASN A 130 6.77 18.28 -8.70
N GLY A 131 5.68 18.69 -8.03
CA GLY A 131 4.42 19.05 -8.68
C GLY A 131 3.59 17.86 -9.17
N ILE A 132 3.96 16.63 -8.78
CA ILE A 132 3.28 15.39 -9.17
C ILE A 132 2.16 15.07 -8.17
N ALA A 133 0.92 14.96 -8.64
CA ALA A 133 -0.18 14.44 -7.85
C ALA A 133 -0.03 12.91 -7.66
N VAL A 134 -0.55 12.41 -6.56
CA VAL A 134 -0.54 10.95 -6.28
C VAL A 134 -1.97 10.47 -6.13
N ILE A 135 -2.35 9.52 -6.97
CA ILE A 135 -3.60 8.77 -6.87
C ILE A 135 -3.26 7.37 -6.35
N MET A 136 -4.01 6.90 -5.37
CA MET A 136 -3.91 5.53 -4.88
C MET A 136 -5.07 4.72 -5.42
N ASP A 137 -4.75 3.60 -6.07
CA ASP A 137 -5.73 2.62 -6.49
C ASP A 137 -6.18 1.81 -5.27
N ILE A 138 -7.46 1.86 -4.92
CA ILE A 138 -8.04 1.23 -3.75
C ILE A 138 -9.02 0.16 -4.18
N VAL A 139 -8.78 -1.08 -3.74
CA VAL A 139 -9.58 -2.24 -4.10
C VAL A 139 -10.53 -2.60 -2.95
N HIS A 140 -11.83 -2.53 -3.20
CA HIS A 140 -12.86 -2.88 -2.22
C HIS A 140 -13.60 -4.18 -2.55
N SER A 141 -13.55 -4.65 -3.79
CA SER A 141 -14.32 -5.81 -4.26
C SER A 141 -13.63 -7.16 -4.10
N HIS A 142 -12.34 -7.19 -3.79
CA HIS A 142 -11.50 -8.40 -3.83
C HIS A 142 -10.70 -8.60 -2.55
N ALA A 143 -11.37 -8.55 -1.38
CA ALA A 143 -10.76 -8.93 -0.11
C ALA A 143 -10.46 -10.43 -0.09
N VAL A 144 -9.34 -10.82 0.52
CA VAL A 144 -9.06 -12.23 0.78
C VAL A 144 -9.97 -12.77 1.87
N LYS A 145 -10.41 -14.02 1.70
CA LYS A 145 -11.23 -14.74 2.71
C LYS A 145 -10.40 -15.34 3.84
N ASN A 146 -9.11 -15.05 3.89
CA ASN A 146 -8.19 -15.57 4.89
C ASN A 146 -8.65 -15.16 6.30
N GLU A 147 -8.67 -16.11 7.23
CA GLU A 147 -9.15 -15.85 8.59
C GLU A 147 -8.08 -15.22 9.47
N MET A 148 -6.82 -15.61 9.31
CA MET A 148 -5.73 -15.14 10.17
C MET A 148 -5.35 -13.69 9.87
N GLU A 149 -5.07 -13.36 8.62
CA GLU A 149 -4.58 -12.04 8.20
C GLU A 149 -5.63 -11.18 7.48
N GLY A 150 -6.77 -11.76 7.09
CA GLY A 150 -7.83 -11.07 6.37
C GLY A 150 -9.09 -10.83 7.20
N LEU A 151 -10.19 -10.56 6.51
CA LEU A 151 -11.51 -10.30 7.13
C LEU A 151 -12.39 -11.56 7.21
N GLY A 152 -11.88 -12.72 6.77
CA GLY A 152 -12.62 -13.97 6.80
C GLY A 152 -13.02 -14.32 8.24
N ASN A 153 -14.32 -14.53 8.48
CA ASN A 153 -14.84 -14.93 9.80
C ASN A 153 -14.34 -14.06 10.97
N LEU A 154 -14.09 -12.77 10.75
CA LEU A 154 -13.44 -11.87 11.71
C LEU A 154 -14.23 -11.75 13.03
N CYS A 155 -15.55 -11.72 12.97
CA CYS A 155 -16.42 -11.63 14.15
C CYS A 155 -17.11 -12.96 14.50
N GLY A 156 -16.71 -14.07 13.90
CA GLY A 156 -17.37 -15.38 14.04
C GLY A 156 -18.56 -15.59 13.08
N ASP A 157 -18.79 -14.64 12.17
CA ASP A 157 -19.74 -14.75 11.08
C ASP A 157 -19.02 -14.66 9.72
N PRO A 158 -18.95 -15.74 8.94
CA PRO A 158 -18.27 -15.74 7.66
C PRO A 158 -18.93 -14.81 6.63
N CYS A 159 -20.17 -14.40 6.86
CA CYS A 159 -20.95 -13.57 5.94
C CYS A 159 -20.92 -12.08 6.28
N GLN A 160 -20.22 -11.68 7.33
CA GLN A 160 -20.15 -10.26 7.72
C GLN A 160 -19.58 -9.36 6.62
N TYR A 161 -18.54 -9.83 5.94
CA TYR A 161 -17.85 -9.09 4.87
C TYR A 161 -17.93 -9.79 3.51
N PHE A 162 -18.44 -11.00 3.46
CA PHE A 162 -18.49 -11.81 2.25
C PHE A 162 -19.90 -12.33 1.99
N TYR A 163 -20.29 -12.36 0.73
CA TYR A 163 -21.58 -12.88 0.34
C TYR A 163 -21.64 -14.40 0.47
N GLN A 164 -22.79 -14.94 0.90
CA GLN A 164 -23.03 -16.38 0.94
C GLN A 164 -23.01 -16.94 -0.49
N GLY A 165 -22.07 -17.86 -0.77
CA GLY A 165 -21.92 -18.50 -2.08
C GLY A 165 -20.95 -17.81 -3.04
N GLY A 166 -20.22 -16.82 -2.58
CA GLY A 166 -19.15 -16.13 -3.33
C GLY A 166 -17.76 -16.75 -3.09
#